data_188ae7a75c8d890f12f640cfb4b7f6f8
#
_entry.id   188ae7a75c8d890f12f640cfb4b7f6f8
#
_cell.length_a   1.000
_cell.length_b   1.000
_cell.length_c   1.000
_cell.angle_alpha   90.00
_cell.angle_beta   90.00
_cell.angle_gamma   90.00
#
_symmetry.space_group_name_H-M   'P 1'
#
loop_
_entity.id
_entity.type
_entity.pdbx_description
1 polymer ?
#
loop_
_entity_poly.entity_id
_entity_poly.type
_entity_poly.pdbx_seq_one_letter_code
_entity_poly.pdbx_strand_id
1 'polypeptide(L)'
;VQTQKTTYMEGWLPEAATEKIGKLLAENGCAYEFSDPAEGEDPPTYLENKPLFHAFGSITELYGMPAYGTVVDPNPFVAVFFFLFFGIMFSDAAYGLILTVIAAIYLAKAKPTGDAKRYITVALFVGISTVLWGSVFGSWFGDLIPTLSRMITGKEVQIPLLLDPLAQPMQMLILSLGLGMVHLFVGMGLAAYRMIKQGHFWDAVFDIGFWYLILLGLVGALVGIQAGIYMAAAGALGVLITGGRHKKGLGKITGGLGSLYGITSYLSDILSYSRLMALGLSTGVVATVMNTLGSLAGNGVIGWVLFIFVFAVGQTFNFAIGILGAFVHTCRLQFVEFFGKFFEGGGRAFAPLHHKTKYVQLLKEEN
;
A
#
# COMPACT_ATOMS: atom_id res chain seq x y z
N VAL A 1 -23.72 24.89 -23.82
CA VAL A 1 -24.26 25.52 -25.07
C VAL A 1 -24.60 26.97 -24.76
N GLN A 2 -24.21 27.88 -25.62
CA GLN A 2 -24.46 29.31 -25.47
C GLN A 2 -25.29 29.81 -26.67
N THR A 3 -26.37 30.49 -26.41
CA THR A 3 -27.13 31.25 -27.40
C THR A 3 -26.91 32.73 -27.19
N GLN A 4 -27.45 33.61 -28.05
CA GLN A 4 -27.29 35.07 -27.90
C GLN A 4 -27.87 35.64 -26.59
N LYS A 5 -28.78 34.92 -25.90
CA LYS A 5 -29.45 35.38 -24.68
C LYS A 5 -29.39 34.42 -23.49
N THR A 6 -28.98 33.17 -23.71
CA THR A 6 -28.96 32.15 -22.64
C THR A 6 -27.71 31.30 -22.73
N THR A 7 -27.16 30.95 -21.59
CA THR A 7 -26.06 30.01 -21.45
C THR A 7 -26.56 28.76 -20.69
N TYR A 8 -26.37 27.57 -21.28
CA TYR A 8 -26.64 26.30 -20.65
C TYR A 8 -25.33 25.62 -20.25
N MET A 9 -25.23 25.25 -19.00
CA MET A 9 -24.09 24.53 -18.44
C MET A 9 -24.58 23.28 -17.72
N GLU A 10 -23.89 22.20 -17.91
CA GLU A 10 -24.12 20.91 -17.26
C GLU A 10 -22.84 20.50 -16.53
N GLY A 11 -22.96 19.91 -15.36
CA GLY A 11 -21.84 19.51 -14.56
C GLY A 11 -22.23 18.58 -13.41
N TRP A 12 -21.25 17.88 -12.88
CA TRP A 12 -21.40 16.97 -11.75
C TRP A 12 -21.19 17.69 -10.42
N LEU A 13 -21.98 17.30 -9.42
CA LEU A 13 -21.96 17.90 -8.09
C LEU A 13 -22.06 16.79 -7.05
N PRO A 14 -21.26 16.81 -5.95
CA PRO A 14 -21.49 15.95 -4.81
C PRO A 14 -22.81 16.26 -4.14
N GLU A 15 -23.55 15.24 -3.73
CA GLU A 15 -24.86 15.37 -3.06
C GLU A 15 -24.81 16.33 -1.86
N ALA A 16 -23.76 16.24 -1.03
CA ALA A 16 -23.54 17.10 0.13
C ALA A 16 -23.44 18.61 -0.21
N ALA A 17 -23.13 18.96 -1.46
CA ALA A 17 -23.00 20.35 -1.91
C ALA A 17 -24.27 20.90 -2.60
N THR A 18 -25.29 20.05 -2.84
CA THR A 18 -26.51 20.40 -3.58
C THR A 18 -27.26 21.56 -2.95
N GLU A 19 -27.46 21.54 -1.64
CA GLU A 19 -28.17 22.61 -0.93
C GLU A 19 -27.46 23.97 -0.99
N LYS A 20 -26.11 23.94 -0.81
CA LYS A 20 -25.28 25.14 -0.83
C LYS A 20 -25.21 25.80 -2.22
N ILE A 21 -25.08 24.96 -3.25
CA ILE A 21 -25.01 25.45 -4.63
C ILE A 21 -26.41 25.88 -5.11
N GLY A 22 -27.48 25.19 -4.73
CA GLY A 22 -28.84 25.62 -5.02
C GLY A 22 -29.15 27.02 -4.50
N LYS A 23 -28.76 27.33 -3.26
CA LYS A 23 -28.89 28.67 -2.69
C LYS A 23 -28.11 29.71 -3.49
N LEU A 24 -26.85 29.40 -3.83
CA LEU A 24 -25.98 30.30 -4.60
C LEU A 24 -26.55 30.58 -6.02
N LEU A 25 -27.10 29.57 -6.68
CA LEU A 25 -27.69 29.72 -8.01
C LEU A 25 -28.99 30.55 -7.94
N ALA A 26 -29.82 30.32 -6.94
CA ALA A 26 -31.04 31.10 -6.72
C ALA A 26 -30.74 32.58 -6.44
N GLU A 27 -29.73 32.89 -5.61
CA GLU A 27 -29.29 34.25 -5.33
C GLU A 27 -28.79 34.99 -6.58
N ASN A 28 -28.19 34.26 -7.52
CA ASN A 28 -27.69 34.82 -8.80
C ASN A 28 -28.75 34.77 -9.92
N GLY A 29 -29.99 34.43 -9.65
CA GLY A 29 -31.06 34.42 -10.63
C GLY A 29 -30.93 33.35 -11.72
N CYS A 30 -30.19 32.27 -11.45
CA CYS A 30 -30.03 31.14 -12.36
C CYS A 30 -31.17 30.15 -12.20
N ALA A 31 -31.76 29.70 -13.29
CA ALA A 31 -32.61 28.50 -13.30
C ALA A 31 -31.74 27.27 -13.24
N TYR A 32 -32.05 26.32 -12.35
CA TYR A 32 -31.28 25.09 -12.17
C TYR A 32 -32.19 23.90 -11.92
N GLU A 33 -31.72 22.74 -12.28
CA GLU A 33 -32.36 21.45 -12.02
C GLU A 33 -31.26 20.46 -11.60
N PHE A 34 -31.54 19.69 -10.54
CA PHE A 34 -30.67 18.59 -10.11
C PHE A 34 -31.36 17.27 -10.47
N SER A 35 -30.61 16.39 -11.13
CA SER A 35 -31.04 15.04 -11.46
C SER A 35 -29.98 14.03 -11.03
N ASP A 36 -30.42 12.83 -10.68
CA ASP A 36 -29.51 11.71 -10.47
C ASP A 36 -28.92 11.25 -11.81
N PRO A 37 -27.70 10.64 -11.79
CA PRO A 37 -27.08 10.09 -12.99
C PRO A 37 -28.03 9.12 -13.71
N ALA A 38 -28.14 9.24 -15.04
CA ALA A 38 -28.91 8.31 -15.84
C ALA A 38 -28.23 6.94 -15.92
N GLU A 39 -29.01 5.85 -16.15
CA GLU A 39 -28.46 4.53 -16.39
C GLU A 39 -27.53 4.54 -17.62
N GLY A 40 -26.24 4.21 -17.40
CA GLY A 40 -25.21 4.20 -18.45
C GLY A 40 -24.32 5.45 -18.49
N GLU A 41 -24.53 6.44 -17.64
CA GLU A 41 -23.61 7.54 -17.44
C GLU A 41 -22.51 7.14 -16.45
N ASP A 42 -21.27 7.59 -16.72
CA ASP A 42 -20.12 7.41 -15.83
C ASP A 42 -19.78 8.72 -15.12
N PRO A 43 -20.46 9.05 -14.00
CA PRO A 43 -20.15 10.25 -13.24
C PRO A 43 -18.77 10.13 -12.59
N PRO A 44 -18.09 11.28 -12.38
CA PRO A 44 -16.78 11.27 -11.71
C PRO A 44 -16.91 10.82 -10.27
N THR A 45 -15.96 9.99 -9.82
CA THR A 45 -15.92 9.46 -8.46
C THR A 45 -15.31 10.48 -7.51
N TYR A 46 -16.02 10.81 -6.45
CA TYR A 46 -15.56 11.63 -5.34
C TYR A 46 -15.35 10.75 -4.10
N LEU A 47 -14.10 10.71 -3.59
CA LEU A 47 -13.76 9.97 -2.37
C LEU A 47 -13.54 10.98 -1.24
N GLU A 48 -14.42 10.98 -0.26
CA GLU A 48 -14.28 11.78 0.95
C GLU A 48 -13.58 10.96 2.03
N ASN A 49 -12.34 11.32 2.32
CA ASN A 49 -11.49 10.61 3.27
C ASN A 49 -10.98 11.54 4.37
N LYS A 50 -10.77 10.97 5.56
CA LYS A 50 -10.05 11.67 6.63
C LYS A 50 -8.66 12.10 6.13
N PRO A 51 -8.10 13.23 6.65
CA PRO A 51 -6.85 13.80 6.12
C PRO A 51 -5.70 12.81 5.99
N LEU A 52 -5.59 11.86 6.91
CA LEU A 52 -4.59 10.80 6.90
C LEU A 52 -4.74 9.88 5.67
N PHE A 53 -5.94 9.33 5.49
CA PHE A 53 -6.23 8.40 4.40
C PHE A 53 -6.28 9.10 3.04
N HIS A 54 -6.66 10.38 3.02
CA HIS A 54 -6.63 11.21 1.82
C HIS A 54 -5.21 11.34 1.23
N ALA A 55 -4.17 11.41 2.08
CA ALA A 55 -2.79 11.43 1.58
C ALA A 55 -2.46 10.15 0.81
N PHE A 56 -2.83 8.97 1.35
CA PHE A 56 -2.61 7.68 0.68
C PHE A 56 -3.50 7.44 -0.54
N GLY A 57 -4.58 8.21 -0.71
CA GLY A 57 -5.36 8.23 -1.94
C GLY A 57 -4.52 8.53 -3.19
N SER A 58 -3.41 9.29 -3.04
CA SER A 58 -2.46 9.51 -4.14
C SER A 58 -1.82 8.21 -4.66
N ILE A 59 -1.65 7.20 -3.80
CA ILE A 59 -1.15 5.88 -4.21
C ILE A 59 -2.24 5.10 -4.97
N THR A 60 -3.50 5.17 -4.51
CA THR A 60 -4.62 4.54 -5.22
C THR A 60 -4.81 5.17 -6.61
N GLU A 61 -4.69 6.49 -6.72
CA GLU A 61 -4.80 7.23 -7.98
C GLU A 61 -3.71 6.87 -9.00
N LEU A 62 -2.51 6.45 -8.56
CA LEU A 62 -1.46 5.93 -9.44
C LEU A 62 -1.89 4.65 -10.16
N TYR A 63 -2.73 3.83 -9.53
CA TYR A 63 -3.30 2.63 -10.16
C TYR A 63 -4.52 2.99 -11.02
N GLY A 64 -5.39 3.85 -10.50
CA GLY A 64 -6.62 4.30 -11.13
C GLY A 64 -7.69 4.65 -10.10
N MET A 65 -8.67 5.43 -10.51
CA MET A 65 -9.81 5.72 -9.65
C MET A 65 -10.79 4.54 -9.63
N PRO A 66 -11.41 4.24 -8.48
CA PRO A 66 -12.47 3.25 -8.41
C PRO A 66 -13.68 3.71 -9.23
N ALA A 67 -14.41 2.76 -9.80
CA ALA A 67 -15.63 3.02 -10.56
C ALA A 67 -16.67 3.70 -9.68
N TYR A 68 -17.53 4.51 -10.29
CA TYR A 68 -18.66 5.13 -9.60
C TYR A 68 -19.57 4.06 -8.98
N GLY A 69 -20.09 4.32 -7.77
CA GLY A 69 -20.95 3.36 -7.07
C GLY A 69 -20.21 2.19 -6.41
N THR A 70 -18.85 2.20 -6.40
CA THR A 70 -18.07 1.18 -5.68
C THR A 70 -18.35 1.25 -4.18
N VAL A 71 -18.74 0.13 -3.59
CA VAL A 71 -19.17 0.03 -2.19
C VAL A 71 -18.01 0.18 -1.19
N VAL A 72 -16.78 -0.08 -1.64
CA VAL A 72 -15.60 -0.16 -0.77
C VAL A 72 -14.59 0.92 -1.15
N ASP A 73 -14.25 1.77 -0.17
CA ASP A 73 -13.11 2.68 -0.31
C ASP A 73 -11.79 1.93 0.00
N PRO A 74 -10.85 1.85 -0.96
CA PRO A 74 -9.58 1.16 -0.76
C PRO A 74 -8.59 1.95 0.12
N ASN A 75 -8.71 3.28 0.21
CA ASN A 75 -7.70 4.17 0.78
C ASN A 75 -7.32 3.86 2.25
N PRO A 76 -8.26 3.54 3.18
CA PRO A 76 -7.90 3.20 4.54
C PRO A 76 -7.03 1.95 4.63
N PHE A 77 -7.33 0.93 3.82
CA PHE A 77 -6.61 -0.34 3.79
C PHE A 77 -5.23 -0.16 3.15
N VAL A 78 -5.17 0.56 2.03
CA VAL A 78 -3.89 0.94 1.39
C VAL A 78 -3.01 1.68 2.38
N ALA A 79 -3.53 2.64 3.14
CA ALA A 79 -2.75 3.41 4.11
C ALA A 79 -2.07 2.50 5.15
N VAL A 80 -2.82 1.57 5.75
CA VAL A 80 -2.29 0.66 6.78
C VAL A 80 -1.22 -0.27 6.21
N PHE A 81 -1.52 -0.95 5.12
CA PHE A 81 -0.59 -1.94 4.55
C PHE A 81 0.60 -1.29 3.85
N PHE A 82 0.41 -0.15 3.21
CA PHE A 82 1.52 0.61 2.62
C PHE A 82 2.50 1.09 3.70
N PHE A 83 1.98 1.62 4.81
CA PHE A 83 2.76 2.00 5.98
C PHE A 83 3.59 0.82 6.50
N LEU A 84 2.97 -0.34 6.73
CA LEU A 84 3.65 -1.52 7.25
C LEU A 84 4.70 -2.07 6.29
N PHE A 85 4.34 -2.28 5.04
CA PHE A 85 5.22 -2.94 4.06
C PHE A 85 6.41 -2.09 3.67
N PHE A 86 6.21 -0.79 3.47
CA PHE A 86 7.30 0.12 3.15
C PHE A 86 8.34 0.14 4.29
N GLY A 87 7.89 0.22 5.54
CA GLY A 87 8.79 0.22 6.69
C GLY A 87 9.61 -1.05 6.81
N ILE A 88 9.00 -2.23 6.57
CA ILE A 88 9.71 -3.52 6.58
C ILE A 88 10.71 -3.61 5.43
N MET A 89 10.36 -3.15 4.24
CA MET A 89 11.23 -3.21 3.06
C MET A 89 12.42 -2.27 3.17
N PHE A 90 12.22 -1.08 3.73
CA PHE A 90 13.29 -0.08 3.87
C PHE A 90 14.11 -0.26 5.15
N SER A 91 13.57 -0.87 6.16
CA SER A 91 14.08 -1.51 7.39
C SER A 91 15.34 -0.92 8.08
N ASP A 92 15.68 0.35 7.88
CA ASP A 92 16.81 1.02 8.54
C ASP A 92 16.34 2.29 9.27
N ALA A 93 16.54 2.34 10.60
CA ALA A 93 16.03 3.41 11.42
C ALA A 93 16.66 4.77 11.10
N ALA A 94 17.94 4.80 10.74
CA ALA A 94 18.62 6.05 10.38
C ALA A 94 18.10 6.61 9.05
N TYR A 95 17.86 5.76 8.06
CA TYR A 95 17.24 6.16 6.80
C TYR A 95 15.79 6.66 7.02
N GLY A 96 15.03 5.95 7.86
CA GLY A 96 13.68 6.38 8.22
C GLY A 96 13.67 7.74 8.91
N LEU A 97 14.64 7.99 9.81
CA LEU A 97 14.79 9.29 10.49
C LEU A 97 15.11 10.41 9.50
N ILE A 98 16.04 10.20 8.59
CA ILE A 98 16.38 11.18 7.55
C ILE A 98 15.15 11.52 6.72
N LEU A 99 14.43 10.50 6.24
CA LEU A 99 13.22 10.70 5.43
C LEU A 99 12.15 11.46 6.21
N THR A 100 11.91 11.09 7.46
CA THR A 100 10.93 11.74 8.34
C THR A 100 11.29 13.22 8.59
N VAL A 101 12.54 13.50 8.90
CA VAL A 101 13.01 14.87 9.18
C VAL A 101 12.92 15.74 7.92
N ILE A 102 13.36 15.24 6.77
CA ILE A 102 13.26 15.97 5.50
C ILE A 102 11.79 16.26 5.15
N ALA A 103 10.91 15.27 5.23
CA ALA A 103 9.50 15.44 4.97
C ALA A 103 8.84 16.43 5.93
N ALA A 104 9.14 16.34 7.24
CA ALA A 104 8.60 17.24 8.25
C ALA A 104 9.06 18.69 8.04
N ILE A 105 10.35 18.92 7.77
CA ILE A 105 10.89 20.26 7.48
C ILE A 105 10.24 20.84 6.23
N TYR A 106 10.06 20.03 5.18
CA TYR A 106 9.46 20.48 3.94
C TYR A 106 8.00 20.86 4.14
N LEU A 107 7.20 20.05 4.86
CA LEU A 107 5.81 20.36 5.20
C LEU A 107 5.69 21.65 6.04
N ALA A 108 6.59 21.84 7.02
CA ALA A 108 6.56 22.99 7.91
C ALA A 108 6.97 24.29 7.22
N LYS A 109 8.05 24.28 6.39
CA LYS A 109 8.62 25.48 5.77
C LYS A 109 7.99 25.81 4.41
N ALA A 110 7.87 24.83 3.53
CA ALA A 110 7.40 25.06 2.15
C ALA A 110 5.87 25.10 2.05
N LYS A 111 5.14 24.56 3.05
CA LYS A 111 3.67 24.49 3.10
C LYS A 111 3.08 24.08 1.74
N PRO A 112 3.48 22.96 1.15
CA PRO A 112 3.02 22.54 -0.16
C PRO A 112 1.50 22.38 -0.18
N THR A 113 0.88 22.60 -1.34
CA THR A 113 -0.56 22.44 -1.55
C THR A 113 -0.82 21.39 -2.63
N GLY A 114 -2.04 20.86 -2.69
CA GLY A 114 -2.43 19.87 -3.69
C GLY A 114 -1.68 18.54 -3.54
N ASP A 115 -1.34 17.94 -4.68
CA ASP A 115 -0.74 16.59 -4.72
C ASP A 115 0.65 16.54 -4.07
N ALA A 116 1.45 17.61 -4.16
CA ALA A 116 2.74 17.67 -3.50
C ALA A 116 2.61 17.50 -1.97
N LYS A 117 1.59 18.11 -1.34
CA LYS A 117 1.31 17.91 0.08
C LYS A 117 0.99 16.45 0.40
N ARG A 118 0.19 15.79 -0.46
CA ARG A 118 -0.20 14.39 -0.28
C ARG A 118 1.01 13.47 -0.31
N TYR A 119 1.86 13.56 -1.35
CA TYR A 119 3.07 12.74 -1.49
C TYR A 119 4.07 12.94 -0.34
N ILE A 120 4.31 14.19 0.08
CA ILE A 120 5.23 14.47 1.20
C ILE A 120 4.64 13.97 2.53
N THR A 121 3.33 14.02 2.70
CA THR A 121 2.66 13.44 3.88
C THR A 121 2.82 11.91 3.89
N VAL A 122 2.67 11.23 2.75
CA VAL A 122 2.97 9.80 2.64
C VAL A 122 4.43 9.53 3.00
N ALA A 123 5.38 10.32 2.46
CA ALA A 123 6.81 10.19 2.78
C ALA A 123 7.10 10.34 4.28
N LEU A 124 6.40 11.25 4.97
CA LEU A 124 6.49 11.40 6.43
C LEU A 124 6.06 10.13 7.16
N PHE A 125 4.89 9.58 6.80
CA PHE A 125 4.36 8.39 7.46
C PHE A 125 5.20 7.14 7.19
N VAL A 126 5.63 6.92 5.94
CA VAL A 126 6.50 5.77 5.64
C VAL A 126 7.89 5.92 6.27
N GLY A 127 8.38 7.15 6.43
CA GLY A 127 9.60 7.43 7.20
C GLY A 127 9.45 7.02 8.66
N ILE A 128 8.34 7.38 9.32
CA ILE A 128 8.03 6.97 10.69
C ILE A 128 7.95 5.44 10.78
N SER A 129 7.27 4.78 9.85
CA SER A 129 7.21 3.32 9.79
C SER A 129 8.59 2.68 9.69
N THR A 130 9.45 3.25 8.86
CA THR A 130 10.84 2.78 8.69
C THR A 130 11.65 2.94 9.97
N VAL A 131 11.47 4.05 10.72
CA VAL A 131 12.11 4.19 12.05
C VAL A 131 11.64 3.10 13.00
N LEU A 132 10.35 2.82 13.05
CA LEU A 132 9.79 1.79 13.93
C LEU A 132 10.35 0.40 13.60
N TRP A 133 10.25 -0.02 12.33
CA TRP A 133 10.74 -1.34 11.90
C TRP A 133 12.26 -1.44 11.95
N GLY A 134 12.99 -0.39 11.54
CA GLY A 134 14.44 -0.34 11.64
C GLY A 134 14.93 -0.42 13.08
N SER A 135 14.20 0.14 14.04
CA SER A 135 14.49 0.00 15.47
C SER A 135 14.23 -1.41 15.99
N VAL A 136 13.18 -2.08 15.50
CA VAL A 136 12.89 -3.49 15.82
C VAL A 136 13.98 -4.42 15.29
N PHE A 137 14.48 -4.14 14.09
CA PHE A 137 15.57 -4.90 13.46
C PHE A 137 16.95 -4.44 13.91
N GLY A 138 17.04 -3.32 14.66
CA GLY A 138 18.30 -2.77 15.19
C GLY A 138 19.26 -2.23 14.12
N SER A 139 18.78 -1.97 12.91
CA SER A 139 19.58 -1.40 11.82
C SER A 139 19.65 0.12 11.93
N TRP A 140 20.85 0.64 12.07
CA TRP A 140 21.17 2.06 12.09
C TRP A 140 22.32 2.32 11.12
N PHE A 141 22.03 2.64 9.86
CA PHE A 141 22.96 2.57 8.73
C PHE A 141 23.62 1.17 8.64
N GLY A 142 22.81 0.12 8.69
CA GLY A 142 23.29 -1.25 8.89
C GLY A 142 23.86 -1.47 10.27
N ASP A 143 25.13 -1.86 10.34
CA ASP A 143 25.92 -2.10 11.56
C ASP A 143 26.87 -0.96 11.91
N LEU A 144 26.51 0.29 11.61
CA LEU A 144 27.40 1.45 11.84
C LEU A 144 27.82 1.56 13.30
N ILE A 145 26.91 1.36 14.27
CA ILE A 145 27.20 1.52 15.70
C ILE A 145 28.22 0.47 16.19
N PRO A 146 28.05 -0.85 15.94
CA PRO A 146 29.09 -1.85 16.21
C PRO A 146 30.43 -1.54 15.52
N THR A 147 30.40 -1.15 14.25
CA THR A 147 31.62 -0.85 13.47
C THR A 147 32.38 0.35 14.04
N LEU A 148 31.71 1.45 14.34
CA LEU A 148 32.33 2.62 14.97
C LEU A 148 32.87 2.29 16.37
N SER A 149 32.14 1.54 17.17
CA SER A 149 32.58 1.11 18.49
C SER A 149 33.87 0.29 18.40
N ARG A 150 33.94 -0.65 17.43
CA ARG A 150 35.17 -1.44 17.16
C ARG A 150 36.32 -0.56 16.74
N MET A 151 36.13 0.41 15.87
CA MET A 151 37.16 1.32 15.40
C MET A 151 37.69 2.25 16.50
N ILE A 152 36.83 2.73 17.43
CA ILE A 152 37.19 3.70 18.46
C ILE A 152 37.72 3.02 19.71
N THR A 153 37.01 1.99 20.21
CA THR A 153 37.27 1.36 21.52
C THR A 153 37.91 -0.02 21.45
N GLY A 154 37.96 -0.62 20.24
CA GLY A 154 38.39 -2.00 20.03
C GLY A 154 37.39 -3.05 20.55
N LYS A 155 36.25 -2.63 21.06
CA LYS A 155 35.17 -3.54 21.55
C LYS A 155 33.92 -3.39 20.73
N GLU A 156 33.23 -4.51 20.47
CA GLU A 156 31.92 -4.48 19.82
C GLU A 156 30.81 -4.21 20.83
N VAL A 157 30.03 -3.18 20.59
CA VAL A 157 28.77 -2.95 21.32
C VAL A 157 27.66 -3.61 20.52
N GLN A 158 27.02 -4.61 21.13
CA GLN A 158 25.84 -5.25 20.54
C GLN A 158 24.58 -4.45 20.91
N ILE A 159 23.81 -4.07 19.90
CA ILE A 159 22.49 -3.48 20.12
C ILE A 159 21.51 -4.62 20.37
N PRO A 160 20.63 -4.55 21.39
CA PRO A 160 19.62 -5.55 21.59
C PRO A 160 18.66 -5.57 20.40
N LEU A 161 18.64 -6.68 19.68
CA LEU A 161 17.81 -6.93 18.50
C LEU A 161 16.59 -7.74 18.93
N LEU A 162 15.40 -7.30 18.55
CA LEU A 162 14.18 -8.12 18.69
C LEU A 162 14.11 -9.19 17.59
N LEU A 163 14.53 -8.83 16.38
CA LEU A 163 14.63 -9.70 15.22
C LEU A 163 15.87 -9.30 14.42
N ASP A 164 16.76 -10.25 14.18
CA ASP A 164 17.91 -10.03 13.32
C ASP A 164 17.65 -10.61 11.92
N PRO A 165 17.39 -9.76 10.91
CA PRO A 165 17.12 -10.22 9.56
C PRO A 165 18.29 -11.01 8.96
N LEU A 166 19.54 -10.69 9.33
CA LEU A 166 20.75 -11.30 8.81
C LEU A 166 21.00 -12.67 9.44
N ALA A 167 20.84 -12.76 10.76
CA ALA A 167 21.06 -14.02 11.48
C ALA A 167 19.86 -14.99 11.37
N GLN A 168 18.64 -14.47 11.20
CA GLN A 168 17.41 -15.27 11.25
C GLN A 168 16.50 -15.03 10.02
N PRO A 169 16.99 -15.25 8.79
CA PRO A 169 16.22 -14.96 7.57
C PRO A 169 14.92 -15.78 7.48
N MET A 170 14.89 -16.97 8.06
CA MET A 170 13.68 -17.81 8.09
C MET A 170 12.55 -17.17 8.89
N GLN A 171 12.85 -16.52 10.01
CA GLN A 171 11.82 -15.83 10.81
C GLN A 171 11.27 -14.62 10.06
N MET A 172 12.13 -13.87 9.35
CA MET A 172 11.72 -12.79 8.46
C MET A 172 10.84 -13.27 7.31
N LEU A 173 11.15 -14.44 6.74
CA LEU A 173 10.31 -15.04 5.70
C LEU A 173 8.92 -15.39 6.25
N ILE A 174 8.85 -16.04 7.42
CA ILE A 174 7.58 -16.40 8.06
C ILE A 174 6.77 -15.13 8.37
N LEU A 175 7.41 -14.09 8.91
CA LEU A 175 6.76 -12.79 9.17
C LEU A 175 6.20 -12.18 7.87
N SER A 176 6.99 -12.17 6.81
CA SER A 176 6.61 -11.61 5.51
C SER A 176 5.44 -12.35 4.88
N LEU A 177 5.48 -13.69 4.88
CA LEU A 177 4.40 -14.52 4.35
C LEU A 177 3.13 -14.41 5.23
N GLY A 178 3.29 -14.34 6.55
CA GLY A 178 2.18 -14.16 7.48
C GLY A 178 1.45 -12.82 7.27
N LEU A 179 2.20 -11.71 7.17
CA LEU A 179 1.64 -10.40 6.86
C LEU A 179 1.00 -10.37 5.46
N GLY A 180 1.62 -11.04 4.49
CA GLY A 180 1.07 -11.20 3.14
C GLY A 180 -0.27 -11.95 3.15
N MET A 181 -0.37 -12.99 3.94
CA MET A 181 -1.61 -13.74 4.10
C MET A 181 -2.72 -12.91 4.74
N VAL A 182 -2.40 -12.13 5.78
CA VAL A 182 -3.35 -11.19 6.39
C VAL A 182 -3.83 -10.17 5.34
N HIS A 183 -2.92 -9.61 4.55
CA HIS A 183 -3.26 -8.65 3.50
C HIS A 183 -4.20 -9.27 2.44
N LEU A 184 -3.88 -10.46 1.98
CA LEU A 184 -4.68 -11.20 1.01
C LEU A 184 -6.08 -11.54 1.59
N PHE A 185 -6.15 -11.95 2.85
CA PHE A 185 -7.42 -12.22 3.51
C PHE A 185 -8.27 -10.94 3.64
N VAL A 186 -7.67 -9.81 3.99
CA VAL A 186 -8.40 -8.55 4.00
C VAL A 186 -8.93 -8.22 2.60
N GLY A 187 -8.14 -8.39 1.54
CA GLY A 187 -8.60 -8.18 0.16
C GLY A 187 -9.77 -9.08 -0.24
N MET A 188 -9.69 -10.37 0.09
CA MET A 188 -10.78 -11.33 -0.12
C MET A 188 -12.02 -10.97 0.72
N GLY A 189 -11.84 -10.52 1.97
CA GLY A 189 -12.92 -10.06 2.83
C GLY A 189 -13.68 -8.86 2.25
N LEU A 190 -12.94 -7.91 1.66
CA LEU A 190 -13.54 -6.76 0.98
C LEU A 190 -14.32 -7.17 -0.28
N ALA A 191 -13.81 -8.17 -1.03
CA ALA A 191 -14.54 -8.75 -2.15
C ALA A 191 -15.85 -9.42 -1.69
N ALA A 192 -15.80 -10.21 -0.61
CA ALA A 192 -16.98 -10.83 -0.03
C ALA A 192 -17.99 -9.77 0.46
N TYR A 193 -17.52 -8.74 1.15
CA TYR A 193 -18.38 -7.64 1.61
C TYR A 193 -19.09 -6.94 0.46
N ARG A 194 -18.38 -6.68 -0.64
CA ARG A 194 -18.95 -6.10 -1.87
C ARG A 194 -20.06 -6.98 -2.44
N MET A 195 -19.80 -8.28 -2.62
CA MET A 195 -20.79 -9.24 -3.15
C MET A 195 -22.03 -9.32 -2.26
N ILE A 196 -21.86 -9.34 -0.94
CA ILE A 196 -22.97 -9.36 0.03
C ILE A 196 -23.83 -8.09 -0.09
N LYS A 197 -23.19 -6.92 -0.20
CA LYS A 197 -23.91 -5.64 -0.38
C LYS A 197 -24.68 -5.56 -1.70
N GLN A 198 -24.18 -6.22 -2.74
CA GLN A 198 -24.86 -6.35 -4.04
C GLN A 198 -25.97 -7.40 -4.04
N GLY A 199 -26.24 -8.05 -2.90
CA GLY A 199 -27.31 -9.06 -2.76
C GLY A 199 -26.89 -10.48 -3.14
N HIS A 200 -25.64 -10.72 -3.48
CA HIS A 200 -25.08 -12.01 -3.88
C HIS A 200 -24.42 -12.77 -2.71
N PHE A 201 -25.13 -12.96 -1.62
CA PHE A 201 -24.59 -13.60 -0.40
C PHE A 201 -24.07 -15.01 -0.66
N TRP A 202 -24.81 -15.86 -1.35
CA TRP A 202 -24.40 -17.24 -1.63
C TRP A 202 -23.19 -17.32 -2.55
N ASP A 203 -23.06 -16.39 -3.49
CA ASP A 203 -21.89 -16.31 -4.37
C ASP A 203 -20.64 -15.94 -3.56
N ALA A 204 -20.76 -15.02 -2.61
CA ALA A 204 -19.65 -14.68 -1.71
C ALA A 204 -19.19 -15.90 -0.87
N VAL A 205 -20.11 -16.70 -0.35
CA VAL A 205 -19.80 -17.91 0.40
C VAL A 205 -19.11 -18.96 -0.48
N PHE A 206 -19.61 -19.18 -1.68
CA PHE A 206 -19.09 -20.23 -2.58
C PHE A 206 -17.80 -19.83 -3.27
N ASP A 207 -17.66 -18.57 -3.70
CA ASP A 207 -16.49 -18.12 -4.45
C ASP A 207 -15.33 -17.64 -3.55
N ILE A 208 -15.62 -17.20 -2.31
CA ILE A 208 -14.62 -16.67 -1.41
C ILE A 208 -14.51 -17.53 -0.14
N GLY A 209 -15.63 -17.95 0.46
CA GLY A 209 -15.63 -18.68 1.71
C GLY A 209 -14.86 -20.00 1.64
N PHE A 210 -14.99 -20.78 0.57
CA PHE A 210 -14.23 -22.03 0.40
C PHE A 210 -12.73 -21.78 0.22
N TRP A 211 -12.33 -20.63 -0.38
CA TRP A 211 -10.93 -20.27 -0.47
C TRP A 211 -10.30 -19.93 0.90
N TYR A 212 -11.07 -19.27 1.78
CA TYR A 212 -10.63 -19.10 3.16
C TYR A 212 -10.38 -20.43 3.86
N LEU A 213 -11.30 -21.42 3.68
CA LEU A 213 -11.10 -22.75 4.25
C LEU A 213 -9.87 -23.46 3.71
N ILE A 214 -9.60 -23.36 2.40
CA ILE A 214 -8.40 -23.94 1.78
C ILE A 214 -7.14 -23.30 2.35
N LEU A 215 -7.05 -21.98 2.33
CA LEU A 215 -5.84 -21.27 2.74
C LEU A 215 -5.57 -21.40 4.23
N LEU A 216 -6.59 -21.25 5.09
CA LEU A 216 -6.45 -21.46 6.52
C LEU A 216 -6.15 -22.93 6.85
N GLY A 217 -6.77 -23.86 6.13
CA GLY A 217 -6.50 -25.28 6.29
C GLY A 217 -5.07 -25.64 5.91
N LEU A 218 -4.52 -25.03 4.84
CA LEU A 218 -3.15 -25.25 4.39
C LEU A 218 -2.15 -24.70 5.40
N VAL A 219 -2.40 -23.52 5.98
CA VAL A 219 -1.58 -22.97 7.07
C VAL A 219 -1.65 -23.85 8.31
N GLY A 220 -2.85 -24.29 8.71
CA GLY A 220 -3.02 -25.19 9.84
C GLY A 220 -2.25 -26.51 9.64
N ALA A 221 -2.27 -27.06 8.42
CA ALA A 221 -1.52 -28.25 8.08
C ALA A 221 0.01 -28.04 8.16
N LEU A 222 0.51 -26.88 7.72
CA LEU A 222 1.93 -26.52 7.82
C LEU A 222 2.40 -26.38 9.27
N VAL A 223 1.53 -25.90 10.15
CA VAL A 223 1.82 -25.78 11.61
C VAL A 223 1.67 -27.13 12.33
N GLY A 224 1.25 -28.20 11.63
CA GLY A 224 1.10 -29.54 12.19
C GLY A 224 -0.26 -29.82 12.81
N ILE A 225 -1.25 -28.96 12.59
CA ILE A 225 -2.63 -29.16 13.08
C ILE A 225 -3.36 -30.11 12.12
N GLN A 226 -3.68 -31.32 12.57
CA GLN A 226 -4.38 -32.33 11.74
C GLN A 226 -5.73 -31.82 11.21
N ALA A 227 -6.47 -31.02 11.98
CA ALA A 227 -7.71 -30.41 11.54
C ALA A 227 -7.54 -29.52 10.30
N GLY A 228 -6.34 -28.95 10.08
CA GLY A 228 -6.05 -28.14 8.90
C GLY A 228 -6.17 -28.92 7.59
N ILE A 229 -5.75 -30.19 7.57
CA ILE A 229 -5.85 -31.06 6.39
C ILE A 229 -7.33 -31.30 6.04
N TYR A 230 -8.17 -31.56 7.02
CA TYR A 230 -9.60 -31.77 6.81
C TYR A 230 -10.29 -30.48 6.33
N MET A 231 -9.91 -29.33 6.88
CA MET A 231 -10.41 -28.02 6.44
C MET A 231 -10.03 -27.74 4.99
N ALA A 232 -8.77 -27.96 4.62
CA ALA A 232 -8.30 -27.78 3.24
C ALA A 232 -9.01 -28.72 2.28
N ALA A 233 -9.19 -29.99 2.64
CA ALA A 233 -9.92 -30.98 1.84
C ALA A 233 -11.40 -30.61 1.67
N ALA A 234 -12.07 -30.18 2.74
CA ALA A 234 -13.46 -29.72 2.69
C ALA A 234 -13.62 -28.47 1.80
N GLY A 235 -12.71 -27.51 1.92
CA GLY A 235 -12.67 -26.33 1.06
C GLY A 235 -12.45 -26.68 -0.42
N ALA A 236 -11.51 -27.58 -0.71
CA ALA A 236 -11.22 -28.04 -2.08
C ALA A 236 -12.41 -28.77 -2.70
N LEU A 237 -13.07 -29.64 -1.93
CA LEU A 237 -14.32 -30.27 -2.37
C LEU A 237 -15.43 -29.23 -2.62
N GLY A 238 -15.56 -28.23 -1.75
CA GLY A 238 -16.50 -27.14 -1.93
C GLY A 238 -16.26 -26.38 -3.24
N VAL A 239 -15.01 -25.96 -3.51
CA VAL A 239 -14.64 -25.28 -4.77
C VAL A 239 -14.90 -26.18 -5.97
N LEU A 240 -14.61 -27.47 -5.89
CA LEU A 240 -14.82 -28.42 -6.99
C LEU A 240 -16.30 -28.57 -7.37
N ILE A 241 -17.17 -28.60 -6.34
CA ILE A 241 -18.63 -28.73 -6.53
C ILE A 241 -19.25 -27.43 -7.03
N THR A 242 -18.83 -26.29 -6.46
CA THR A 242 -19.46 -24.98 -6.72
C THR A 242 -18.84 -24.24 -7.90
N GLY A 243 -17.56 -24.47 -8.22
CA GLY A 243 -16.87 -23.78 -9.32
C GLY A 243 -17.41 -24.06 -10.72
N GLY A 244 -18.23 -25.10 -10.87
CA GLY A 244 -18.93 -25.42 -12.13
C GLY A 244 -20.42 -25.04 -12.17
N ARG A 245 -20.96 -24.35 -11.16
CA ARG A 245 -22.42 -24.11 -11.01
C ARG A 245 -23.08 -23.38 -12.17
N HIS A 246 -22.34 -22.51 -12.86
CA HIS A 246 -22.86 -21.75 -14.02
C HIS A 246 -22.71 -22.48 -15.35
N LYS A 247 -22.13 -23.69 -15.39
CA LYS A 247 -21.92 -24.49 -16.61
C LYS A 247 -22.87 -25.70 -16.63
N LYS A 248 -23.23 -26.16 -17.84
CA LYS A 248 -24.12 -27.31 -18.03
C LYS A 248 -23.34 -28.59 -18.38
N GLY A 249 -23.80 -29.75 -17.90
CA GLY A 249 -23.27 -31.07 -18.24
C GLY A 249 -21.82 -31.29 -17.77
N LEU A 250 -20.99 -31.89 -18.61
CA LEU A 250 -19.56 -32.15 -18.37
C LEU A 250 -18.78 -30.86 -18.06
N GLY A 251 -19.24 -29.69 -18.48
CA GLY A 251 -18.69 -28.39 -18.16
C GLY A 251 -18.68 -28.07 -16.66
N LYS A 252 -19.50 -28.74 -15.84
CA LYS A 252 -19.45 -28.59 -14.37
C LYS A 252 -18.15 -29.13 -13.79
N ILE A 253 -17.71 -30.29 -14.23
CA ILE A 253 -16.48 -30.94 -13.71
C ILE A 253 -15.24 -30.17 -14.17
N THR A 254 -15.17 -29.82 -15.46
CA THR A 254 -14.06 -29.02 -16.01
C THR A 254 -14.02 -27.61 -15.42
N GLY A 255 -15.19 -27.02 -15.09
CA GLY A 255 -15.29 -25.75 -14.40
C GLY A 255 -14.76 -25.80 -12.96
N GLY A 256 -15.14 -26.86 -12.21
CA GLY A 256 -14.65 -27.08 -10.86
C GLY A 256 -13.13 -27.32 -10.80
N LEU A 257 -12.60 -28.14 -11.70
CA LEU A 257 -11.14 -28.35 -11.82
C LEU A 257 -10.41 -27.06 -12.23
N GLY A 258 -10.97 -26.25 -13.13
CA GLY A 258 -10.43 -24.95 -13.50
C GLY A 258 -10.45 -23.97 -12.33
N SER A 259 -11.49 -23.97 -11.51
CA SER A 259 -11.55 -23.14 -10.29
C SER A 259 -10.52 -23.60 -9.26
N LEU A 260 -10.32 -24.92 -9.09
CA LEU A 260 -9.31 -25.45 -8.18
C LEU A 260 -7.88 -25.10 -8.63
N TYR A 261 -7.63 -25.00 -9.95
CA TYR A 261 -6.36 -24.52 -10.47
C TYR A 261 -6.02 -23.08 -9.98
N GLY A 262 -7.02 -22.30 -9.60
CA GLY A 262 -6.84 -21.00 -8.96
C GLY A 262 -5.97 -21.02 -7.69
N ILE A 263 -5.75 -22.22 -7.07
CA ILE A 263 -4.83 -22.36 -5.92
C ILE A 263 -3.40 -21.91 -6.27
N THR A 264 -2.97 -22.15 -7.52
CA THR A 264 -1.65 -21.73 -7.99
C THR A 264 -1.49 -20.21 -7.99
N SER A 265 -2.57 -19.47 -8.34
CA SER A 265 -2.57 -18.01 -8.27
C SER A 265 -2.46 -17.53 -6.82
N TYR A 266 -3.24 -18.10 -5.88
CA TYR A 266 -3.16 -17.71 -4.48
C TYR A 266 -1.79 -18.04 -3.84
N LEU A 267 -1.20 -19.20 -4.19
CA LEU A 267 0.15 -19.54 -3.75
C LEU A 267 1.19 -18.59 -4.33
N SER A 268 1.08 -18.23 -5.60
CA SER A 268 1.95 -17.24 -6.25
C SER A 268 1.83 -15.88 -5.57
N ASP A 269 0.60 -15.45 -5.24
CA ASP A 269 0.36 -14.19 -4.53
C ASP A 269 1.04 -14.22 -3.15
N ILE A 270 0.87 -15.30 -2.37
CA ILE A 270 1.51 -15.44 -1.05
C ILE A 270 3.04 -15.43 -1.17
N LEU A 271 3.60 -16.19 -2.12
CA LEU A 271 5.05 -16.22 -2.34
C LEU A 271 5.60 -14.85 -2.78
N SER A 272 4.79 -14.02 -3.43
CA SER A 272 5.18 -12.65 -3.81
C SER A 272 5.56 -11.78 -2.61
N TYR A 273 5.02 -12.06 -1.40
CA TYR A 273 5.38 -11.34 -0.18
C TYR A 273 6.77 -11.66 0.35
N SER A 274 7.47 -12.68 -0.17
CA SER A 274 8.89 -12.90 0.14
C SER A 274 9.78 -11.70 -0.22
N ARG A 275 9.31 -10.80 -1.08
CA ARG A 275 9.98 -9.53 -1.38
C ARG A 275 10.14 -8.62 -0.17
N LEU A 276 9.20 -8.67 0.81
CA LEU A 276 9.35 -7.93 2.06
C LEU A 276 10.65 -8.31 2.78
N MET A 277 10.89 -9.62 2.88
CA MET A 277 12.14 -10.14 3.43
C MET A 277 13.34 -9.77 2.55
N ALA A 278 13.24 -10.04 1.25
CA ALA A 278 14.37 -9.89 0.33
C ALA A 278 14.90 -8.45 0.29
N LEU A 279 14.00 -7.46 0.24
CA LEU A 279 14.39 -6.04 0.21
C LEU A 279 14.89 -5.55 1.55
N GLY A 280 14.20 -5.91 2.66
CA GLY A 280 14.65 -5.56 4.00
C GLY A 280 16.05 -6.11 4.29
N LEU A 281 16.29 -7.38 3.94
CA LEU A 281 17.60 -8.00 4.05
C LEU A 281 18.64 -7.30 3.16
N SER A 282 18.30 -7.02 1.90
CA SER A 282 19.21 -6.38 0.95
C SER A 282 19.67 -5.01 1.43
N THR A 283 18.77 -4.17 1.93
CA THR A 283 19.10 -2.84 2.46
C THR A 283 20.10 -2.93 3.61
N GLY A 284 19.88 -3.85 4.55
CA GLY A 284 20.79 -4.08 5.68
C GLY A 284 22.14 -4.64 5.25
N VAL A 285 22.16 -5.64 4.35
CA VAL A 285 23.41 -6.25 3.85
C VAL A 285 24.27 -5.20 3.14
N VAL A 286 23.68 -4.41 2.23
CA VAL A 286 24.45 -3.39 1.49
C VAL A 286 25.02 -2.35 2.45
N ALA A 287 24.24 -1.89 3.43
CA ALA A 287 24.71 -0.94 4.43
C ALA A 287 25.92 -1.50 5.22
N THR A 288 25.81 -2.74 5.71
CA THR A 288 26.88 -3.43 6.45
C THR A 288 28.15 -3.64 5.60
N VAL A 289 27.99 -4.03 4.34
CA VAL A 289 29.13 -4.20 3.42
C VAL A 289 29.86 -2.86 3.21
N MET A 290 29.12 -1.76 3.03
CA MET A 290 29.76 -0.43 2.88
C MET A 290 30.51 0.00 4.15
N ASN A 291 29.96 -0.26 5.32
CA ASN A 291 30.65 0.01 6.60
C ASN A 291 31.92 -0.84 6.75
N THR A 292 31.83 -2.13 6.41
CA THR A 292 32.96 -3.05 6.47
C THR A 292 34.06 -2.62 5.51
N LEU A 293 33.74 -2.31 4.25
CA LEU A 293 34.71 -1.82 3.26
C LEU A 293 35.40 -0.53 3.73
N GLY A 294 34.63 0.40 4.28
CA GLY A 294 35.20 1.63 4.83
C GLY A 294 36.18 1.37 5.99
N SER A 295 35.87 0.39 6.85
CA SER A 295 36.72 0.08 8.04
C SER A 295 37.99 -0.69 7.73
N LEU A 296 38.15 -1.29 6.54
CA LEU A 296 39.34 -2.08 6.15
C LEU A 296 40.65 -1.28 6.13
N ALA A 297 40.56 0.04 5.93
CA ALA A 297 41.74 0.91 5.89
C ALA A 297 42.39 1.17 7.27
N GLY A 298 41.83 0.60 8.35
CA GLY A 298 42.35 0.68 9.70
C GLY A 298 42.07 2.02 10.39
N ASN A 299 42.66 2.20 11.60
CA ASN A 299 42.33 3.31 12.49
C ASN A 299 43.25 4.56 12.32
N GLY A 300 44.07 4.59 11.27
CA GLY A 300 44.90 5.76 10.94
C GLY A 300 44.08 6.92 10.36
N VAL A 301 44.67 8.11 10.27
CA VAL A 301 44.01 9.31 9.68
C VAL A 301 43.49 9.01 8.28
N ILE A 302 44.28 8.33 7.45
CA ILE A 302 43.88 7.93 6.09
C ILE A 302 42.69 6.96 6.15
N GLY A 303 42.69 6.03 7.11
CA GLY A 303 41.58 5.09 7.30
C GLY A 303 40.26 5.79 7.64
N TRP A 304 40.31 6.80 8.51
CA TRP A 304 39.13 7.59 8.84
C TRP A 304 38.60 8.41 7.66
N VAL A 305 39.48 9.02 6.88
CA VAL A 305 39.09 9.77 5.67
C VAL A 305 38.44 8.84 4.68
N LEU A 306 39.03 7.66 4.45
CA LEU A 306 38.47 6.66 3.53
C LEU A 306 37.12 6.10 4.04
N PHE A 307 37.03 5.83 5.35
CA PHE A 307 35.78 5.40 5.97
C PHE A 307 34.64 6.41 5.73
N ILE A 308 34.89 7.70 6.02
CA ILE A 308 33.89 8.75 5.83
C ILE A 308 33.46 8.85 4.35
N PHE A 309 34.42 8.77 3.43
CA PHE A 309 34.15 8.83 2.00
C PHE A 309 33.29 7.65 1.53
N VAL A 310 33.71 6.42 1.83
CA VAL A 310 32.97 5.18 1.45
C VAL A 310 31.61 5.17 2.11
N PHE A 311 31.51 5.54 3.38
CA PHE A 311 30.26 5.65 4.11
C PHE A 311 29.32 6.66 3.44
N ALA A 312 29.77 7.89 3.18
CA ALA A 312 28.93 8.93 2.60
C ALA A 312 28.39 8.51 1.22
N VAL A 313 29.26 8.03 0.34
CA VAL A 313 28.85 7.59 -1.01
C VAL A 313 28.00 6.35 -0.95
N GLY A 314 28.41 5.32 -0.21
CA GLY A 314 27.72 4.04 -0.12
C GLY A 314 26.34 4.15 0.54
N GLN A 315 26.23 4.86 1.66
CA GLN A 315 24.96 5.03 2.37
C GLN A 315 23.98 5.93 1.59
N THR A 316 24.48 6.97 0.91
CA THR A 316 23.61 7.80 0.04
C THR A 316 23.05 7.01 -1.12
N PHE A 317 23.88 6.18 -1.76
CA PHE A 317 23.45 5.32 -2.85
C PHE A 317 22.45 4.26 -2.38
N ASN A 318 22.73 3.60 -1.24
CA ASN A 318 21.83 2.62 -0.64
C ASN A 318 20.49 3.24 -0.23
N PHE A 319 20.51 4.45 0.35
CA PHE A 319 19.31 5.21 0.67
C PHE A 319 18.45 5.48 -0.57
N ALA A 320 19.05 5.97 -1.66
CA ALA A 320 18.33 6.32 -2.88
C ALA A 320 17.71 5.08 -3.54
N ILE A 321 18.47 3.99 -3.68
CA ILE A 321 17.96 2.74 -4.26
C ILE A 321 16.95 2.07 -3.33
N GLY A 322 17.21 2.08 -2.02
CA GLY A 322 16.33 1.48 -1.03
C GLY A 322 14.95 2.13 -1.00
N ILE A 323 14.88 3.46 -1.03
CA ILE A 323 13.60 4.20 -1.04
C ILE A 323 12.80 3.93 -2.33
N LEU A 324 13.49 3.93 -3.48
CA LEU A 324 12.85 3.63 -4.77
C LEU A 324 12.35 2.18 -4.81
N GLY A 325 13.19 1.23 -4.38
CA GLY A 325 12.84 -0.18 -4.31
C GLY A 325 11.65 -0.43 -3.38
N ALA A 326 11.68 0.10 -2.16
CA ALA A 326 10.60 -0.03 -1.21
C ALA A 326 9.28 0.55 -1.75
N PHE A 327 9.32 1.72 -2.40
CA PHE A 327 8.14 2.33 -3.01
C PHE A 327 7.55 1.46 -4.12
N VAL A 328 8.35 1.10 -5.11
CA VAL A 328 7.88 0.33 -6.28
C VAL A 328 7.33 -1.03 -5.89
N HIS A 329 8.03 -1.74 -5.00
CA HIS A 329 7.61 -3.08 -4.61
C HIS A 329 6.41 -3.06 -3.65
N THR A 330 6.29 -2.05 -2.79
CA THR A 330 5.08 -1.85 -1.98
C THR A 330 3.87 -1.53 -2.86
N CYS A 331 4.01 -0.62 -3.84
CA CYS A 331 2.97 -0.35 -4.83
C CYS A 331 2.54 -1.64 -5.56
N ARG A 332 3.50 -2.47 -5.97
CA ARG A 332 3.19 -3.72 -6.66
C ARG A 332 2.36 -4.67 -5.80
N LEU A 333 2.71 -4.85 -4.52
CA LEU A 333 1.93 -5.69 -3.60
C LEU A 333 0.50 -5.15 -3.42
N GLN A 334 0.32 -3.82 -3.41
CA GLN A 334 -1.01 -3.22 -3.34
C GLN A 334 -1.79 -3.42 -4.64
N PHE A 335 -1.17 -3.17 -5.80
CA PHE A 335 -1.87 -3.11 -7.07
C PHE A 335 -2.16 -4.48 -7.66
N VAL A 336 -1.23 -5.43 -7.56
CA VAL A 336 -1.38 -6.74 -8.20
C VAL A 336 -2.04 -7.73 -7.25
N GLU A 337 -1.50 -7.88 -6.03
CA GLU A 337 -1.93 -8.92 -5.11
C GLU A 337 -3.22 -8.52 -4.34
N PHE A 338 -3.37 -7.25 -3.96
CA PHE A 338 -4.50 -6.79 -3.15
C PHE A 338 -5.68 -6.27 -4.00
N PHE A 339 -5.44 -5.27 -4.85
CA PHE A 339 -6.49 -4.72 -5.70
C PHE A 339 -7.05 -5.74 -6.66
N GLY A 340 -6.24 -6.66 -7.17
CA GLY A 340 -6.68 -7.77 -8.00
C GLY A 340 -7.79 -8.64 -7.39
N LYS A 341 -8.06 -8.53 -6.07
CA LYS A 341 -9.11 -9.30 -5.40
C LYS A 341 -10.48 -8.61 -5.38
N PHE A 342 -10.52 -7.29 -5.25
CA PHE A 342 -11.80 -6.58 -5.03
C PHE A 342 -11.96 -5.27 -5.81
N PHE A 343 -10.88 -4.70 -6.34
CA PHE A 343 -10.91 -3.36 -6.90
C PHE A 343 -11.52 -3.35 -8.31
N GLU A 344 -12.49 -2.49 -8.53
CA GLU A 344 -13.06 -2.19 -9.85
C GLU A 344 -12.58 -0.79 -10.25
N GLY A 345 -11.68 -0.75 -11.23
CA GLY A 345 -11.16 0.50 -11.79
C GLY A 345 -12.07 1.04 -12.90
N GLY A 346 -11.66 2.16 -13.49
CA GLY A 346 -12.35 2.80 -14.61
C GLY A 346 -13.07 4.10 -14.25
N GLY A 347 -13.11 4.48 -12.97
CA GLY A 347 -13.66 5.76 -12.55
C GLY A 347 -12.81 6.94 -12.99
N ARG A 348 -13.44 8.12 -13.07
CA ARG A 348 -12.78 9.41 -13.31
C ARG A 348 -12.74 10.20 -12.01
N ALA A 349 -11.59 10.84 -11.71
CA ALA A 349 -11.50 11.70 -10.54
C ALA A 349 -12.43 12.91 -10.67
N PHE A 350 -13.19 13.20 -9.62
CA PHE A 350 -13.97 14.42 -9.55
C PHE A 350 -13.03 15.63 -9.45
N ALA A 351 -13.11 16.54 -10.42
CA ALA A 351 -12.35 17.78 -10.43
C ALA A 351 -13.33 18.96 -10.26
N PRO A 352 -13.37 19.59 -9.06
CA PRO A 352 -14.23 20.75 -8.84
C PRO A 352 -13.81 21.90 -9.75
N LEU A 353 -14.81 22.67 -10.18
CA LEU A 353 -14.57 23.89 -10.94
C LEU A 353 -13.80 24.90 -10.07
N HIS A 354 -12.56 25.21 -10.42
CA HIS A 354 -11.73 26.16 -9.71
C HIS A 354 -10.84 26.95 -10.68
N HIS A 355 -10.45 28.15 -10.27
CA HIS A 355 -9.47 28.92 -11.03
C HIS A 355 -8.10 28.23 -10.98
N LYS A 356 -7.62 27.71 -12.11
CA LYS A 356 -6.25 27.19 -12.22
C LYS A 356 -5.28 28.37 -12.32
N THR A 357 -4.71 28.77 -11.20
CA THR A 357 -3.67 29.79 -11.15
C THR A 357 -2.30 29.12 -11.29
N LYS A 358 -1.44 29.61 -12.18
CA LYS A 358 -0.11 29.04 -12.41
C LYS A 358 0.95 29.60 -11.46
N TYR A 359 0.79 30.85 -11.02
CA TYR A 359 1.81 31.58 -10.26
C TYR A 359 1.30 32.22 -8.95
N VAL A 360 0.01 32.17 -8.68
CA VAL A 360 -0.61 32.81 -7.51
C VAL A 360 -1.45 31.77 -6.76
N GLN A 361 -1.32 31.69 -5.44
CA GLN A 361 -2.24 30.91 -4.60
C GLN A 361 -3.36 31.84 -4.11
N LEU A 362 -4.60 31.49 -4.40
CA LEU A 362 -5.75 32.13 -3.79
C LEU A 362 -5.88 31.58 -2.35
N LEU A 363 -5.59 32.43 -1.38
CA LEU A 363 -5.87 32.10 0.03
C LEU A 363 -7.40 32.15 0.23
N LYS A 364 -7.98 31.04 0.71
CA LYS A 364 -9.34 31.07 1.22
C LYS A 364 -9.32 31.91 2.49
N GLU A 365 -10.06 33.00 2.52
CA GLU A 365 -10.44 33.62 3.81
C GLU A 365 -11.27 32.60 4.56
N GLU A 366 -10.79 32.18 5.74
CA GLU A 366 -11.59 31.43 6.71
C GLU A 366 -12.60 32.41 7.30
N ASN A 367 -13.86 32.32 6.83
CA ASN A 367 -15.02 32.91 7.47
C ASN A 367 -15.73 31.85 8.31
#